data_4fc3de0ececad6fee8c78412eb239ee5
#
_entry.id   4fc3de0ececad6fee8c78412eb239ee5
#
_cell.length_a   1.000
_cell.length_b   1.000
_cell.length_c   1.000
_cell.angle_alpha   90.00
_cell.angle_beta   90.00
_cell.angle_gamma   90.00
#
_symmetry.space_group_name_H-M   'P 1'
#
loop_
_entity.id
_entity.type
_entity.pdbx_description
1 polymer ?
#
loop_
_entity_poly.entity_id
_entity_poly.type
_entity_poly.pdbx_seq_one_letter_code
_entity_poly.pdbx_strand_id
1 'polypeptide(L)'
;VNTRALIALAAGLALAGGACAQAGCPAAADVAQQQLLGLWRAEFADGGAGATLLLEPHPEYPQSVRGAINRGGERALVAGDADSGEFTLEESVNGRNISAVWLGDVVEGSCGREIRGTWKAEGNPRTRAFVLRRQ
;
A
#
# COMPACT_ATOMS: atom_id res chain seq x y z
N VAL A 1 -23.28 62.85 -42.50
CA VAL A 1 -22.73 62.57 -41.14
C VAL A 1 -22.68 61.04 -40.97
N ASN A 2 -21.45 60.50 -41.05
CA ASN A 2 -21.23 59.04 -40.93
C ASN A 2 -20.86 58.70 -39.52
N THR A 3 -21.75 58.01 -38.84
CA THR A 3 -21.46 57.41 -37.54
C THR A 3 -20.96 55.99 -37.74
N ARG A 4 -19.68 55.73 -37.58
CA ARG A 4 -19.10 54.40 -37.59
C ARG A 4 -19.18 53.81 -36.17
N ALA A 5 -20.01 52.81 -36.00
CA ALA A 5 -20.08 52.02 -34.81
C ALA A 5 -18.87 51.05 -34.77
N LEU A 6 -18.01 51.20 -33.75
CA LEU A 6 -16.94 50.27 -33.43
C LEU A 6 -17.53 49.13 -32.58
N ILE A 7 -17.56 47.93 -33.17
CA ILE A 7 -17.89 46.70 -32.43
C ILE A 7 -16.63 46.22 -31.80
N ALA A 8 -16.55 46.31 -30.46
CA ALA A 8 -15.49 45.72 -29.69
C ALA A 8 -15.77 44.22 -29.50
N LEU A 9 -14.93 43.38 -30.11
CA LEU A 9 -14.98 41.95 -29.93
C LEU A 9 -14.21 41.63 -28.62
N ALA A 10 -14.95 41.29 -27.55
CA ALA A 10 -14.36 40.76 -26.32
C ALA A 10 -14.07 39.30 -26.53
N ALA A 11 -12.80 38.95 -26.71
CA ALA A 11 -12.31 37.57 -26.70
C ALA A 11 -12.28 37.07 -25.26
N GLY A 12 -13.27 36.26 -24.87
CA GLY A 12 -13.30 35.57 -23.61
C GLY A 12 -12.25 34.43 -23.61
N LEU A 13 -11.19 34.58 -22.87
CA LEU A 13 -10.21 33.51 -22.60
C LEU A 13 -10.87 32.53 -21.62
N ALA A 14 -11.40 31.42 -22.12
CA ALA A 14 -11.79 30.28 -21.29
C ALA A 14 -10.55 29.61 -20.76
N LEU A 15 -10.21 29.86 -19.51
CA LEU A 15 -9.25 29.07 -18.76
C LEU A 15 -9.87 27.69 -18.55
N ALA A 16 -9.51 26.74 -19.40
CA ALA A 16 -9.73 25.33 -19.15
C ALA A 16 -8.83 24.95 -17.98
N GLY A 17 -9.38 24.99 -16.77
CA GLY A 17 -8.75 24.41 -15.59
C GLY A 17 -8.63 22.91 -15.82
N GLY A 18 -7.47 22.46 -16.26
CA GLY A 18 -7.12 21.07 -16.30
C GLY A 18 -7.16 20.54 -14.86
N ALA A 19 -8.19 19.75 -14.52
CA ALA A 19 -8.15 18.93 -13.33
C ALA A 19 -6.96 17.98 -13.50
N CYS A 20 -5.83 18.26 -12.84
CA CYS A 20 -4.77 17.29 -12.65
C CYS A 20 -5.40 16.16 -11.86
N ALA A 21 -5.82 15.09 -12.53
CA ALA A 21 -6.08 13.82 -11.88
C ALA A 21 -4.81 13.51 -11.07
N GLN A 22 -4.92 13.37 -9.76
CA GLN A 22 -3.80 12.96 -8.92
C GLN A 22 -3.47 11.50 -9.28
N ALA A 23 -2.65 11.35 -10.35
CA ALA A 23 -2.08 10.07 -10.71
C ALA A 23 -1.24 9.63 -9.52
N GLY A 24 -1.61 8.51 -8.87
CA GLY A 24 -0.82 7.91 -7.81
C GLY A 24 -1.49 7.76 -6.43
N CYS A 25 -2.78 8.15 -6.27
CA CYS A 25 -3.54 7.86 -5.06
C CYS A 25 -4.65 6.84 -5.36
N PRO A 26 -4.34 5.53 -5.37
CA PRO A 26 -5.35 4.50 -5.60
C PRO A 26 -6.35 4.43 -4.45
N ALA A 27 -7.59 4.06 -4.76
CA ALA A 27 -8.52 3.57 -3.75
C ALA A 27 -7.97 2.28 -3.12
N ALA A 28 -8.41 1.94 -1.91
CA ALA A 28 -7.92 0.73 -1.24
C ALA A 28 -8.12 -0.52 -2.09
N ALA A 29 -9.28 -0.65 -2.73
CA ALA A 29 -9.60 -1.79 -3.59
C ALA A 29 -8.75 -1.90 -4.87
N ASP A 30 -8.11 -0.81 -5.28
CA ASP A 30 -7.26 -0.75 -6.48
C ASP A 30 -5.77 -0.93 -6.18
N VAL A 31 -5.41 -1.11 -4.90
CA VAL A 31 -4.04 -1.40 -4.49
C VAL A 31 -3.63 -2.78 -5.00
N ALA A 32 -2.53 -2.82 -5.74
CA ALA A 32 -1.98 -3.99 -6.37
C ALA A 32 -0.49 -4.14 -6.04
N GLN A 33 0.20 -5.09 -6.67
CA GLN A 33 1.61 -5.37 -6.45
C GLN A 33 2.48 -4.10 -6.40
N GLN A 34 2.32 -3.19 -7.35
CA GLN A 34 3.19 -1.99 -7.45
C GLN A 34 3.15 -1.10 -6.21
N GLN A 35 1.99 -0.96 -5.57
CA GLN A 35 1.84 -0.17 -4.37
C GLN A 35 2.45 -0.85 -3.14
N LEU A 36 2.62 -2.18 -3.18
CA LEU A 36 3.22 -2.95 -2.10
C LEU A 36 4.75 -2.95 -2.12
N LEU A 37 5.38 -2.63 -3.26
CA LEU A 37 6.84 -2.67 -3.40
C LEU A 37 7.54 -1.65 -2.52
N GLY A 38 8.69 -2.03 -1.98
CA GLY A 38 9.57 -1.15 -1.23
C GLY A 38 9.62 -1.45 0.26
N LEU A 39 10.02 -0.43 1.02
CA LEU A 39 10.26 -0.55 2.45
C LEU A 39 9.00 -0.20 3.24
N TRP A 40 8.68 -1.06 4.22
CA TRP A 40 7.55 -0.91 5.12
C TRP A 40 8.01 -1.03 6.57
N ARG A 41 7.34 -0.32 7.45
CA ARG A 41 7.49 -0.44 8.89
C ARG A 41 6.20 -0.93 9.52
N ALA A 42 6.30 -1.97 10.33
CA ALA A 42 5.21 -2.49 11.14
C ALA A 42 5.34 -2.02 12.58
N GLU A 43 4.23 -1.62 13.16
CA GLU A 43 4.07 -1.36 14.59
C GLU A 43 2.95 -2.23 15.12
N PHE A 44 3.15 -2.77 16.32
CA PHE A 44 2.15 -3.58 17.00
C PHE A 44 1.48 -2.79 18.13
N ALA A 45 0.16 -2.91 18.23
CA ALA A 45 -0.64 -2.17 19.21
C ALA A 45 -0.32 -2.56 20.67
N ASP A 46 0.24 -3.74 20.89
CA ASP A 46 0.66 -4.22 22.22
C ASP A 46 1.99 -3.61 22.71
N GLY A 47 2.60 -2.72 21.91
CA GLY A 47 3.88 -2.09 22.25
C GLY A 47 5.10 -2.99 22.10
N GLY A 48 4.93 -4.18 21.54
CA GLY A 48 6.05 -5.07 21.24
C GLY A 48 6.98 -4.53 20.16
N ALA A 49 8.12 -5.18 19.96
CA ALA A 49 9.08 -4.82 18.94
C ALA A 49 8.42 -4.73 17.57
N GLY A 50 8.62 -3.63 16.87
CA GLY A 50 8.17 -3.44 15.50
C GLY A 50 8.98 -4.30 14.52
N ALA A 51 8.62 -4.21 13.25
CA ALA A 51 9.30 -4.91 12.18
C ALA A 51 9.56 -4.00 10.99
N THR A 52 10.56 -4.33 10.19
CA THR A 52 10.85 -3.70 8.90
C THR A 52 10.72 -4.76 7.82
N LEU A 53 9.99 -4.44 6.77
CA LEU A 53 9.79 -5.32 5.63
C LEU A 53 10.33 -4.64 4.37
N LEU A 54 11.03 -5.43 3.55
CA LEU A 54 11.37 -5.03 2.19
C LEU A 54 10.64 -5.96 1.23
N LEU A 55 9.76 -5.39 0.40
CA LEU A 55 8.93 -6.13 -0.54
C LEU A 55 9.38 -5.86 -1.97
N GLU A 56 9.53 -6.93 -2.74
CA GLU A 56 9.94 -6.98 -4.13
C GLU A 56 8.92 -7.74 -4.97
N PRO A 57 8.92 -7.60 -6.30
CA PRO A 57 8.04 -8.40 -7.15
C PRO A 57 8.30 -9.90 -6.96
N HIS A 58 7.24 -10.69 -6.91
CA HIS A 58 7.38 -12.15 -6.89
C HIS A 58 7.82 -12.63 -8.27
N PRO A 59 8.83 -13.52 -8.38
CA PRO A 59 9.39 -13.92 -9.68
C PRO A 59 8.45 -14.80 -10.51
N GLU A 60 7.52 -15.51 -9.86
CA GLU A 60 6.63 -16.47 -10.51
C GLU A 60 5.18 -15.98 -10.56
N TYR A 61 4.76 -15.15 -9.59
CA TYR A 61 3.39 -14.68 -9.46
C TYR A 61 3.30 -13.16 -9.68
N PRO A 62 2.85 -12.70 -10.86
CA PRO A 62 2.93 -11.29 -11.24
C PRO A 62 2.07 -10.34 -10.41
N GLN A 63 1.09 -10.88 -9.65
CA GLN A 63 0.26 -10.07 -8.74
C GLN A 63 0.76 -10.07 -7.30
N SER A 64 1.77 -10.87 -7.00
CA SER A 64 2.27 -11.08 -5.64
C SER A 64 3.60 -10.40 -5.40
N VAL A 65 3.93 -10.22 -4.14
CA VAL A 65 5.22 -9.75 -3.65
C VAL A 65 5.93 -10.86 -2.87
N ARG A 66 7.23 -10.78 -2.83
CA ARG A 66 8.07 -11.53 -1.90
C ARG A 66 9.02 -10.58 -1.19
N GLY A 67 9.72 -11.04 -0.21
CA GLY A 67 10.75 -10.23 0.44
C GLY A 67 11.25 -10.81 1.73
N ALA A 68 11.66 -9.91 2.61
CA ALA A 68 12.15 -10.26 3.93
C ALA A 68 11.59 -9.32 4.98
N ILE A 69 11.42 -9.86 6.17
CA ILE A 69 11.08 -9.12 7.39
C ILE A 69 12.21 -9.26 8.40
N ASN A 70 12.48 -8.17 9.11
CA ASN A 70 13.34 -8.16 10.29
C ASN A 70 12.51 -7.67 11.49
N ARG A 71 12.46 -8.47 12.53
CA ARG A 71 11.73 -8.16 13.75
C ARG A 71 12.62 -8.49 14.95
N GLY A 72 13.08 -7.43 15.65
CA GLY A 72 13.95 -7.62 16.83
C GLY A 72 15.27 -8.33 16.53
N GLY A 73 15.81 -8.20 15.31
CA GLY A 73 17.01 -8.88 14.85
C GLY A 73 16.79 -10.27 14.23
N GLU A 74 15.59 -10.81 14.34
CA GLU A 74 15.20 -12.06 13.66
C GLU A 74 14.72 -11.78 12.24
N ARG A 75 15.21 -12.55 11.28
CA ARG A 75 14.84 -12.46 9.88
C ARG A 75 13.99 -13.64 9.45
N ALA A 76 12.95 -13.33 8.67
CA ALA A 76 12.14 -14.32 7.96
C ALA A 76 11.94 -13.90 6.51
N LEU A 77 11.58 -14.85 5.66
CA LEU A 77 11.10 -14.59 4.30
C LEU A 77 9.61 -14.28 4.35
N VAL A 78 9.15 -13.47 3.42
CA VAL A 78 7.73 -13.16 3.28
C VAL A 78 7.29 -13.27 1.83
N ALA A 79 6.02 -13.63 1.64
CA ALA A 79 5.33 -13.60 0.36
C ALA A 79 3.84 -13.32 0.59
N GLY A 80 3.22 -12.60 -0.35
CA GLY A 80 1.81 -12.29 -0.25
C GLY A 80 1.33 -11.35 -1.35
N ASP A 81 0.17 -10.78 -1.15
CA ASP A 81 -0.48 -9.88 -2.10
C ASP A 81 -1.52 -8.97 -1.45
N ALA A 82 -2.08 -8.09 -2.27
CA ALA A 82 -3.30 -7.37 -1.96
C ALA A 82 -4.29 -7.59 -3.11
N ASP A 83 -5.52 -7.93 -2.75
CA ASP A 83 -6.62 -8.10 -3.68
C ASP A 83 -7.88 -7.43 -3.13
N SER A 84 -8.46 -6.54 -3.93
CA SER A 84 -9.70 -5.84 -3.57
C SER A 84 -9.63 -5.12 -2.20
N GLY A 85 -8.44 -4.66 -1.82
CA GLY A 85 -8.17 -4.00 -0.54
C GLY A 85 -7.80 -4.95 0.61
N GLU A 86 -7.97 -6.26 0.44
CA GLU A 86 -7.54 -7.26 1.41
C GLU A 86 -6.06 -7.57 1.22
N PHE A 87 -5.31 -7.54 2.31
CA PHE A 87 -3.88 -7.82 2.35
C PHE A 87 -3.61 -9.14 3.07
N THR A 88 -2.83 -9.99 2.43
CA THR A 88 -2.34 -11.24 3.03
C THR A 88 -0.83 -11.33 2.85
N LEU A 89 -0.11 -11.63 3.93
CA LEU A 89 1.32 -11.88 3.89
C LEU A 89 1.65 -13.08 4.78
N GLU A 90 2.45 -13.98 4.26
CA GLU A 90 2.93 -15.16 4.97
C GLU A 90 4.40 -15.01 5.30
N GLU A 91 4.79 -15.35 6.54
CA GLU A 91 6.19 -15.42 6.97
C GLU A 91 6.69 -16.86 6.96
N SER A 92 7.97 -17.03 6.66
CA SER A 92 8.68 -18.29 6.83
C SER A 92 10.09 -18.06 7.35
N VAL A 93 10.36 -18.56 8.56
CA VAL A 93 11.68 -18.47 9.17
C VAL A 93 12.70 -19.40 8.48
N ASN A 94 12.24 -20.56 8.01
CA ASN A 94 13.08 -21.56 7.35
C ASN A 94 12.98 -21.58 5.83
N GLY A 95 12.13 -20.73 5.23
CA GLY A 95 11.89 -20.67 3.79
C GLY A 95 11.05 -21.84 3.23
N ARG A 96 10.43 -22.66 4.09
CA ARG A 96 9.63 -23.83 3.68
C ARG A 96 8.27 -23.88 4.31
N ASN A 97 8.20 -23.69 5.63
CA ASN A 97 6.93 -23.75 6.38
C ASN A 97 6.53 -22.34 6.78
N ILE A 98 5.23 -22.07 6.74
CA ILE A 98 4.68 -20.82 7.23
C ILE A 98 4.87 -20.75 8.74
N SER A 99 5.48 -19.68 9.23
CA SER A 99 5.70 -19.43 10.65
C SER A 99 4.75 -18.39 11.24
N ALA A 100 4.19 -17.52 10.41
CA ALA A 100 3.18 -16.54 10.81
C ALA A 100 2.42 -16.03 9.60
N VAL A 101 1.24 -15.44 9.85
CA VAL A 101 0.37 -14.85 8.82
C VAL A 101 -0.06 -13.45 9.25
N TRP A 102 -0.02 -12.52 8.29
CA TRP A 102 -0.55 -11.17 8.38
C TRP A 102 -1.83 -11.10 7.55
N LEU A 103 -2.92 -10.71 8.17
CA LEU A 103 -4.20 -10.47 7.50
C LEU A 103 -4.64 -9.06 7.82
N GLY A 104 -4.95 -8.28 6.80
CA GLY A 104 -5.34 -6.89 7.00
C GLY A 104 -6.05 -6.30 5.81
N ASP A 105 -6.33 -5.02 5.94
CA ASP A 105 -6.98 -4.21 4.93
C ASP A 105 -6.14 -2.98 4.63
N VAL A 106 -6.08 -2.60 3.37
CA VAL A 106 -5.54 -1.32 2.96
C VAL A 106 -6.45 -0.22 3.47
N VAL A 107 -5.89 0.76 4.19
CA VAL A 107 -6.67 1.87 4.73
C VAL A 107 -7.11 2.80 3.61
N GLU A 108 -8.42 3.00 3.48
CA GLU A 108 -8.98 3.93 2.50
C GLU A 108 -8.48 5.35 2.76
N GLY A 109 -8.12 6.06 1.70
CA GLY A 109 -7.54 7.40 1.78
C GLY A 109 -6.05 7.44 2.10
N SER A 110 -5.40 6.30 2.36
CA SER A 110 -3.95 6.21 2.58
C SER A 110 -3.13 6.19 1.28
N CYS A 111 -3.78 6.17 0.13
CA CYS A 111 -3.12 5.99 -1.18
C CYS A 111 -2.30 4.68 -1.27
N GLY A 112 -2.75 3.61 -0.61
CA GLY A 112 -2.03 2.35 -0.54
C GLY A 112 -0.80 2.36 0.35
N ARG A 113 -0.66 3.34 1.25
CA ARG A 113 0.53 3.52 2.09
C ARG A 113 0.36 3.05 3.52
N GLU A 114 -0.84 2.65 3.90
CA GLU A 114 -1.14 2.13 5.23
C GLU A 114 -2.03 0.89 5.14
N ILE A 115 -1.66 -0.13 5.90
CA ILE A 115 -2.40 -1.39 6.02
C ILE A 115 -2.56 -1.67 7.51
N ARG A 116 -3.75 -2.08 7.93
CA ARG A 116 -4.06 -2.45 9.30
C ARG A 116 -4.65 -3.84 9.35
N GLY A 117 -4.32 -4.57 10.38
CA GLY A 117 -4.86 -5.91 10.54
C GLY A 117 -4.30 -6.64 11.75
N THR A 118 -4.24 -7.95 11.62
CA THR A 118 -3.78 -8.85 12.68
C THR A 118 -2.67 -9.77 12.18
N TRP A 119 -1.69 -9.96 13.02
CA TRP A 119 -0.60 -10.92 12.87
C TRP A 119 -0.82 -12.10 13.81
N LYS A 120 -0.56 -13.30 13.33
CA LYS A 120 -0.70 -14.53 14.09
C LYS A 120 0.45 -15.48 13.79
N ALA A 121 1.15 -15.93 14.83
CA ALA A 121 2.14 -16.99 14.69
C ALA A 121 1.46 -18.36 14.53
N GLU A 122 2.07 -19.23 13.76
CA GLU A 122 1.61 -20.61 13.59
C GLU A 122 1.57 -21.33 14.94
N GLY A 123 0.49 -22.05 15.19
CA GLY A 123 0.27 -22.77 16.45
C GLY A 123 -0.09 -21.90 17.66
N ASN A 124 -0.14 -20.59 17.51
CA ASN A 124 -0.54 -19.67 18.58
C ASN A 124 -1.93 -19.09 18.31
N PRO A 125 -2.94 -19.28 19.18
CA PRO A 125 -4.27 -18.72 18.98
C PRO A 125 -4.35 -17.20 19.14
N ARG A 126 -3.33 -16.57 19.75
CA ARG A 126 -3.32 -15.13 19.99
C ARG A 126 -2.98 -14.36 18.72
N THR A 127 -3.72 -13.31 18.45
CA THR A 127 -3.44 -12.34 17.40
C THR A 127 -2.85 -11.06 17.99
N ARG A 128 -2.04 -10.39 17.19
CA ARG A 128 -1.51 -9.05 17.53
C ARG A 128 -1.98 -8.07 16.47
N ALA A 129 -2.61 -6.98 16.87
CA ALA A 129 -2.97 -5.92 15.95
C ALA A 129 -1.73 -5.18 15.45
N PHE A 130 -1.67 -4.93 14.15
CA PHE A 130 -0.56 -4.20 13.52
C PHE A 130 -1.05 -3.02 12.68
N VAL A 131 -0.13 -2.09 12.48
CA VAL A 131 -0.20 -1.07 11.43
C VAL A 131 1.08 -1.15 10.62
N LEU A 132 0.95 -1.35 9.31
CA LEU A 132 2.04 -1.25 8.35
C LEU A 132 1.98 0.12 7.67
N ARG A 133 3.13 0.79 7.60
CA ARG A 133 3.28 2.06 6.87
C ARG A 133 4.45 1.99 5.92
N ARG A 134 4.20 2.38 4.68
CA ARG A 134 5.23 2.51 3.67
C ARG A 134 6.14 3.70 3.98
N GLN A 135 7.43 3.48 3.86
CA GLN A 135 8.48 4.48 4.13
C GLN A 135 8.86 5.31 2.90
#